data_62c2c1d38a548c2b36af91ab272c95ad
#
_entry.id   62c2c1d38a548c2b36af91ab272c95ad
#
_cell.length_a   1.000
_cell.length_b   1.000
_cell.length_c   1.000
_cell.angle_alpha   90.00
_cell.angle_beta   90.00
_cell.angle_gamma   90.00
#
_symmetry.space_group_name_H-M   'P 1'
#
loop_
_entity.id
_entity.type
_entity.pdbx_description
1 polymer ?
#
loop_
_entity_poly.entity_id
_entity_poly.type
_entity_poly.pdbx_seq_one_letter_code
_entity_poly.pdbx_strand_id
1 'polypeptide(L)'
;TVLIVFSLCLSNVFADEGMWLLGNLRKNKQTDRVMKELGLQMPVNKIYDPKKPCLADAVVSFGGFCSGVVVSEDGLVFTNHHCGFSSIQQHSSVEHDYLKDGFFARSLEEELPNPELYVRFLLRTEDVTKRVLSAARHAKTETERRVAVDSIMNVISMEVSEKDSTLTGIVDAYYAGNEFWLSVYRDYNDVRLVFAPPSSVGKFGWDTDNWMWPRHTGDFSVFRIYANAKNGPADYSPENVPYHPEYVAPISLD
;
A
#
# COMPACT_ATOMS: atom_id res chain seq x y z
N THR A 1 -45.59 -29.62 -31.12
CA THR A 1 -44.88 -28.37 -30.72
C THR A 1 -44.52 -28.50 -29.25
N VAL A 2 -43.23 -28.86 -28.96
CA VAL A 2 -42.72 -28.99 -27.60
C VAL A 2 -42.22 -27.62 -27.19
N LEU A 3 -42.89 -26.96 -26.25
CA LEU A 3 -42.41 -25.73 -25.61
C LEU A 3 -41.34 -26.13 -24.59
N ILE A 4 -40.07 -25.90 -24.93
CA ILE A 4 -38.98 -25.96 -23.97
C ILE A 4 -39.06 -24.67 -23.13
N VAL A 5 -39.62 -24.79 -21.94
CA VAL A 5 -39.51 -23.74 -20.93
C VAL A 5 -38.08 -23.76 -20.41
N PHE A 6 -37.24 -22.85 -20.93
CA PHE A 6 -35.93 -22.56 -20.37
C PHE A 6 -36.19 -21.80 -19.04
N SER A 7 -36.28 -22.55 -17.93
CA SER A 7 -36.22 -21.97 -16.61
C SER A 7 -34.82 -21.41 -16.43
N LEU A 8 -34.64 -20.13 -16.77
CA LEU A 8 -33.50 -19.33 -16.32
C LEU A 8 -33.58 -19.27 -14.79
N CYS A 9 -32.87 -20.17 -14.12
CA CYS A 9 -32.44 -19.95 -12.74
C CYS A 9 -31.55 -18.70 -12.79
N LEU A 10 -32.13 -17.53 -12.66
CA LEU A 10 -31.44 -16.32 -12.27
C LEU A 10 -30.97 -16.52 -10.82
N SER A 11 -29.88 -17.30 -10.65
CA SER A 11 -29.09 -17.17 -9.46
C SER A 11 -28.60 -15.71 -9.49
N ASN A 12 -29.09 -14.90 -8.57
CA ASN A 12 -28.50 -13.60 -8.30
C ASN A 12 -27.03 -13.87 -7.93
N VAL A 13 -26.13 -13.77 -8.89
CA VAL A 13 -24.72 -13.71 -8.63
C VAL A 13 -24.51 -12.32 -8.03
N PHE A 14 -24.63 -12.23 -6.71
CA PHE A 14 -24.16 -11.07 -5.98
C PHE A 14 -22.64 -11.14 -6.03
N ALA A 15 -22.04 -10.41 -6.95
CA ALA A 15 -20.63 -10.10 -6.84
C ALA A 15 -20.51 -9.09 -5.69
N ASP A 16 -19.68 -9.42 -4.70
CA ASP A 16 -19.33 -8.45 -3.68
C ASP A 16 -18.69 -7.24 -4.36
N GLU A 17 -19.04 -6.05 -3.90
CA GLU A 17 -18.39 -4.83 -4.38
C GLU A 17 -16.88 -4.93 -4.14
N GLY A 18 -16.11 -4.32 -5.02
CA GLY A 18 -14.66 -4.33 -4.97
C GLY A 18 -14.06 -3.60 -3.77
N MET A 19 -13.03 -2.78 -3.99
CA MET A 19 -12.37 -2.05 -2.90
C MET A 19 -13.19 -0.85 -2.45
N TRP A 20 -13.41 -0.72 -1.13
CA TRP A 20 -13.99 0.46 -0.54
C TRP A 20 -12.92 1.50 -0.19
N LEU A 21 -13.22 2.77 -0.47
CA LEU A 21 -12.32 3.87 -0.11
C LEU A 21 -12.26 4.02 1.42
N LEU A 22 -11.05 4.07 1.98
CA LEU A 22 -10.83 4.21 3.42
C LEU A 22 -11.57 5.41 4.01
N GLY A 23 -11.52 6.57 3.32
CA GLY A 23 -12.22 7.78 3.75
C GLY A 23 -13.76 7.64 3.81
N ASN A 24 -14.34 6.69 3.07
CA ASN A 24 -15.77 6.41 3.05
C ASN A 24 -16.22 5.38 4.09
N LEU A 25 -15.31 4.56 4.63
CA LEU A 25 -15.67 3.48 5.57
C LEU A 25 -16.49 3.96 6.76
N ARG A 26 -16.18 5.13 7.31
CA ARG A 26 -16.92 5.70 8.46
C ARG A 26 -18.14 6.52 8.08
N LYS A 27 -18.21 7.02 6.85
CA LYS A 27 -19.30 7.87 6.37
C LYS A 27 -20.46 7.05 5.83
N ASN A 28 -20.17 5.87 5.28
CA ASN A 28 -21.17 5.01 4.64
C ASN A 28 -21.62 3.88 5.57
N LYS A 29 -22.79 4.06 6.19
CA LYS A 29 -23.41 3.05 7.06
C LYS A 29 -23.73 1.74 6.34
N GLN A 30 -23.93 1.78 5.03
CA GLN A 30 -24.20 0.58 4.24
C GLN A 30 -22.93 -0.27 4.14
N THR A 31 -21.75 0.34 3.90
CA THR A 31 -20.47 -0.37 3.88
C THR A 31 -20.20 -1.05 5.21
N ASP A 32 -20.38 -0.36 6.36
CA ASP A 32 -20.22 -0.96 7.70
C ASP A 32 -21.16 -2.17 7.90
N ARG A 33 -22.40 -2.07 7.42
CA ARG A 33 -23.35 -3.18 7.50
C ARG A 33 -22.91 -4.37 6.64
N VAL A 34 -22.54 -4.14 5.39
CA VAL A 34 -22.08 -5.19 4.47
C VAL A 34 -20.82 -5.88 5.00
N MET A 35 -19.84 -5.12 5.50
CA MET A 35 -18.63 -5.71 6.09
C MET A 35 -18.96 -6.61 7.30
N LYS A 36 -19.91 -6.22 8.13
CA LYS A 36 -20.37 -7.05 9.27
C LYS A 36 -21.12 -8.31 8.81
N GLU A 37 -21.96 -8.20 7.79
CA GLU A 37 -22.65 -9.33 7.17
C GLU A 37 -21.66 -10.33 6.55
N LEU A 38 -20.54 -9.83 6.02
CA LEU A 38 -19.42 -10.64 5.52
C LEU A 38 -18.50 -11.20 6.63
N GLY A 39 -18.77 -10.89 7.90
CA GLY A 39 -18.09 -11.47 9.05
C GLY A 39 -17.08 -10.55 9.75
N LEU A 40 -17.00 -9.27 9.41
CA LEU A 40 -16.16 -8.33 10.14
C LEU A 40 -16.62 -8.18 11.59
N GLN A 41 -15.77 -8.58 12.54
CA GLN A 41 -16.05 -8.50 13.97
C GLN A 41 -15.49 -7.23 14.63
N MET A 42 -14.45 -6.63 14.03
CA MET A 42 -13.85 -5.41 14.59
C MET A 42 -14.60 -4.15 14.16
N PRO A 43 -14.59 -3.09 14.98
CA PRO A 43 -15.14 -1.80 14.59
C PRO A 43 -14.34 -1.18 13.42
N VAL A 44 -15.02 -0.55 12.44
CA VAL A 44 -14.43 0.05 11.25
C VAL A 44 -13.35 1.11 11.57
N ASN A 45 -13.48 1.82 12.69
CA ASN A 45 -12.47 2.78 13.14
C ASN A 45 -11.15 2.13 13.63
N LYS A 46 -11.11 0.83 13.82
CA LYS A 46 -9.87 0.09 14.04
C LYS A 46 -9.17 -0.26 12.73
N ILE A 47 -9.92 -0.29 11.62
CA ILE A 47 -9.35 -0.45 10.28
C ILE A 47 -8.77 0.88 9.82
N TYR A 48 -9.55 1.97 9.89
CA TYR A 48 -9.10 3.31 9.51
C TYR A 48 -9.71 4.39 10.42
N ASP A 49 -8.84 5.21 11.01
CA ASP A 49 -9.19 6.41 11.76
C ASP A 49 -8.16 7.52 11.47
N PRO A 50 -8.55 8.66 10.86
CA PRO A 50 -7.61 9.73 10.50
C PRO A 50 -7.06 10.49 11.72
N LYS A 51 -7.44 10.12 12.95
CA LYS A 51 -7.06 10.83 14.19
C LYS A 51 -6.43 9.93 15.24
N LYS A 52 -6.47 8.62 15.05
CA LYS A 52 -5.97 7.64 16.03
C LYS A 52 -5.26 6.51 15.32
N PRO A 53 -4.22 5.97 15.93
CA PRO A 53 -3.53 4.81 15.39
C PRO A 53 -4.50 3.65 15.10
N CYS A 54 -4.38 3.05 13.93
CA CYS A 54 -5.28 2.04 13.41
C CYS A 54 -4.55 1.07 12.47
N LEU A 55 -5.22 0.00 12.04
CA LEU A 55 -4.61 -1.01 11.19
C LEU A 55 -4.03 -0.45 9.88
N ALA A 56 -4.68 0.56 9.30
CA ALA A 56 -4.21 1.19 8.07
C ALA A 56 -2.81 1.83 8.22
N ASP A 57 -2.42 2.25 9.43
CA ASP A 57 -1.11 2.86 9.69
C ASP A 57 0.04 1.84 9.65
N ALA A 58 -0.27 0.53 9.78
CA ALA A 58 0.72 -0.52 9.61
C ALA A 58 0.88 -0.96 8.14
N VAL A 59 -0.08 -0.60 7.27
CA VAL A 59 -0.05 -0.97 5.85
C VAL A 59 0.65 0.13 5.06
N VAL A 60 1.64 -0.25 4.28
CA VAL A 60 2.49 0.68 3.54
C VAL A 60 2.51 0.37 2.04
N SER A 61 2.75 1.39 1.23
CA SER A 61 3.16 1.18 -0.16
C SER A 61 4.67 0.98 -0.17
N PHE A 62 5.09 -0.13 -0.75
CA PHE A 62 6.49 -0.52 -0.86
C PHE A 62 7.00 -0.19 -2.27
N GLY A 63 7.89 0.79 -2.37
CA GLY A 63 8.46 1.27 -3.63
C GLY A 63 7.46 1.88 -4.61
N GLY A 64 6.18 2.07 -4.22
CA GLY A 64 5.12 2.58 -5.11
C GLY A 64 4.49 1.52 -6.03
N PHE A 65 4.95 0.28 -5.98
CA PHE A 65 4.49 -0.81 -6.85
C PHE A 65 3.97 -2.04 -6.09
N CYS A 66 4.30 -2.16 -4.81
CA CYS A 66 3.86 -3.25 -3.94
C CYS A 66 3.25 -2.73 -2.64
N SER A 67 2.71 -3.64 -1.85
CA SER A 67 2.27 -3.39 -0.49
C SER A 67 3.22 -4.07 0.51
N GLY A 68 3.32 -3.50 1.69
CA GLY A 68 4.01 -4.09 2.82
C GLY A 68 3.22 -3.89 4.11
N VAL A 69 3.64 -4.54 5.17
CA VAL A 69 3.07 -4.39 6.50
C VAL A 69 4.17 -4.22 7.54
N VAL A 70 4.04 -3.20 8.37
CA VAL A 70 4.95 -2.96 9.50
C VAL A 70 4.57 -3.90 10.65
N VAL A 71 5.53 -4.70 11.11
CA VAL A 71 5.27 -5.80 12.06
C VAL A 71 6.10 -5.71 13.35
N SER A 72 6.93 -4.69 13.49
CA SER A 72 7.71 -4.50 14.72
C SER A 72 7.83 -3.04 15.13
N GLU A 73 8.10 -2.81 16.41
CA GLU A 73 8.38 -1.48 16.97
C GLU A 73 9.68 -0.86 16.43
N ASP A 74 10.53 -1.67 15.79
CA ASP A 74 11.80 -1.26 15.18
C ASP A 74 11.73 -1.25 13.65
N GLY A 75 10.55 -0.97 13.08
CA GLY A 75 10.35 -0.66 11.67
C GLY A 75 10.54 -1.84 10.71
N LEU A 76 10.42 -3.10 11.14
CA LEU A 76 10.41 -4.24 10.21
C LEU A 76 9.17 -4.22 9.33
N VAL A 77 9.37 -4.41 8.03
CA VAL A 77 8.34 -4.47 7.00
C VAL A 77 8.39 -5.83 6.31
N PHE A 78 7.27 -6.53 6.29
CA PHE A 78 7.10 -7.71 5.47
C PHE A 78 6.46 -7.32 4.15
N THR A 79 7.02 -7.85 3.07
CA THR A 79 6.48 -7.75 1.71
C THR A 79 6.72 -9.07 0.97
N ASN A 80 6.25 -9.19 -0.26
CA ASN A 80 6.50 -10.39 -1.06
C ASN A 80 7.96 -10.48 -1.51
N HIS A 81 8.46 -11.71 -1.73
CA HIS A 81 9.79 -11.93 -2.30
C HIS A 81 9.93 -11.30 -3.69
N HIS A 82 8.90 -11.45 -4.54
CA HIS A 82 8.93 -10.84 -5.86
C HIS A 82 8.94 -9.29 -5.81
N CYS A 83 8.42 -8.67 -4.77
CA CYS A 83 8.53 -7.22 -4.55
C CYS A 83 9.95 -6.81 -4.15
N GLY A 84 10.64 -7.63 -3.37
CA GLY A 84 12.04 -7.42 -2.98
C GLY A 84 13.07 -7.87 -4.02
N PHE A 85 12.63 -8.51 -5.12
CA PHE A 85 13.52 -9.22 -6.04
C PHE A 85 14.64 -8.34 -6.60
N SER A 86 14.33 -7.12 -7.06
CA SER A 86 15.34 -6.20 -7.60
C SER A 86 16.37 -5.80 -6.55
N SER A 87 15.95 -5.55 -5.30
CA SER A 87 16.85 -5.25 -4.19
C SER A 87 17.78 -6.43 -3.88
N ILE A 88 17.23 -7.66 -3.82
CA ILE A 88 18.02 -8.88 -3.58
C ILE A 88 19.03 -9.07 -4.72
N GLN A 89 18.62 -8.85 -5.97
CA GLN A 89 19.46 -8.97 -7.15
C GLN A 89 20.60 -7.94 -7.17
N GLN A 90 20.33 -6.68 -6.82
CA GLN A 90 21.33 -5.62 -6.77
C GLN A 90 22.47 -5.92 -5.77
N HIS A 91 22.14 -6.62 -4.68
CA HIS A 91 23.12 -7.03 -3.68
C HIS A 91 23.79 -8.37 -3.98
N SER A 92 23.30 -9.12 -4.97
CA SER A 92 23.89 -10.40 -5.35
C SER A 92 25.14 -10.21 -6.20
N SER A 93 26.14 -11.06 -5.98
CA SER A 93 27.37 -11.15 -6.76
C SER A 93 27.69 -12.61 -7.09
N VAL A 94 28.79 -12.85 -7.80
CA VAL A 94 29.26 -14.21 -8.09
C VAL A 94 29.70 -14.94 -6.81
N GLU A 95 30.25 -14.18 -5.85
CA GLU A 95 30.70 -14.72 -4.54
C GLU A 95 29.55 -14.85 -3.53
N HIS A 96 28.51 -14.02 -3.68
CA HIS A 96 27.36 -13.97 -2.77
C HIS A 96 26.06 -13.90 -3.57
N ASP A 97 25.58 -15.05 -4.02
CA ASP A 97 24.33 -15.14 -4.79
C ASP A 97 23.12 -15.21 -3.84
N TYR A 98 22.66 -14.03 -3.39
CA TYR A 98 21.52 -13.94 -2.47
C TYR A 98 20.18 -14.37 -3.09
N LEU A 99 20.06 -14.38 -4.42
CA LEU A 99 18.90 -14.95 -5.09
C LEU A 99 18.88 -16.48 -4.95
N LYS A 100 20.04 -17.12 -4.98
CA LYS A 100 20.17 -18.58 -4.88
C LYS A 100 20.21 -19.07 -3.44
N ASP A 101 21.00 -18.39 -2.60
CA ASP A 101 21.34 -18.87 -1.26
C ASP A 101 20.48 -18.22 -0.16
N GLY A 102 19.72 -17.16 -0.51
CA GLY A 102 19.02 -16.31 0.44
C GLY A 102 19.94 -15.33 1.15
N PHE A 103 19.35 -14.44 1.93
CA PHE A 103 20.05 -13.44 2.74
C PHE A 103 19.45 -13.35 4.14
N PHE A 104 20.28 -13.17 5.13
CA PHE A 104 19.88 -12.90 6.51
C PHE A 104 20.90 -12.03 7.25
N ALA A 105 20.52 -10.79 7.55
CA ALA A 105 21.28 -9.90 8.41
C ALA A 105 21.16 -10.33 9.89
N ARG A 106 22.29 -10.53 10.56
CA ARG A 106 22.35 -10.94 11.97
C ARG A 106 22.46 -9.76 12.93
N SER A 107 22.77 -8.59 12.37
CA SER A 107 22.84 -7.33 13.10
C SER A 107 22.38 -6.18 12.20
N LEU A 108 22.14 -5.00 12.76
CA LEU A 108 21.74 -3.81 12.01
C LEU A 108 22.81 -3.36 11.00
N GLU A 109 24.09 -3.61 11.32
CA GLU A 109 25.23 -3.26 10.46
C GLU A 109 25.33 -4.16 9.22
N GLU A 110 24.75 -5.36 9.27
CA GLU A 110 24.70 -6.28 8.12
C GLU A 110 23.50 -6.01 7.19
N GLU A 111 22.55 -5.18 7.60
CA GLU A 111 21.37 -4.84 6.77
C GLU A 111 21.79 -4.03 5.55
N LEU A 112 21.30 -4.42 4.36
CA LEU A 112 21.77 -3.91 3.08
C LEU A 112 20.91 -2.73 2.61
N PRO A 113 21.47 -1.52 2.44
CA PRO A 113 20.72 -0.32 2.05
C PRO A 113 20.27 -0.39 0.58
N ASN A 114 19.07 0.14 0.30
CA ASN A 114 18.50 0.20 -1.05
C ASN A 114 18.16 1.66 -1.41
N PRO A 115 19.10 2.39 -2.03
CA PRO A 115 18.98 3.85 -2.23
C PRO A 115 17.79 4.30 -3.10
N GLU A 116 17.28 3.43 -3.97
CA GLU A 116 16.15 3.74 -4.86
C GLU A 116 14.80 3.26 -4.30
N LEU A 117 14.81 2.60 -3.14
CA LEU A 117 13.63 2.05 -2.51
C LEU A 117 13.12 3.01 -1.43
N TYR A 118 11.82 3.22 -1.43
CA TYR A 118 11.14 3.96 -0.36
C TYR A 118 9.95 3.20 0.18
N VAL A 119 9.59 3.50 1.42
CA VAL A 119 8.34 3.02 2.03
C VAL A 119 7.45 4.23 2.31
N ARG A 120 6.20 4.16 1.83
CA ARG A 120 5.24 5.24 1.87
C ARG A 120 4.09 4.92 2.81
N PHE A 121 3.88 5.78 3.79
CA PHE A 121 2.77 5.72 4.74
C PHE A 121 1.64 6.64 4.33
N LEU A 122 0.41 6.15 4.33
CA LEU A 122 -0.79 6.98 4.19
C LEU A 122 -1.09 7.65 5.54
N LEU A 123 -1.02 8.97 5.59
CA LEU A 123 -1.33 9.73 6.81
C LEU A 123 -2.81 10.08 6.92
N ARG A 124 -3.44 10.49 5.81
CA ARG A 124 -4.85 10.84 5.77
C ARG A 124 -5.39 10.88 4.35
N THR A 125 -6.71 10.80 4.24
CA THR A 125 -7.45 11.01 2.99
C THR A 125 -8.46 12.14 3.16
N GLU A 126 -8.65 12.96 2.10
CA GLU A 126 -9.58 14.10 2.08
C GLU A 126 -10.43 14.06 0.80
N ASP A 127 -11.75 14.23 0.94
CA ASP A 127 -12.66 14.37 -0.19
C ASP A 127 -12.50 15.77 -0.80
N VAL A 128 -11.95 15.87 -2.00
CA VAL A 128 -11.73 17.10 -2.75
C VAL A 128 -12.65 17.24 -3.98
N THR A 129 -13.63 16.35 -4.10
CA THR A 129 -14.56 16.25 -5.24
C THR A 129 -15.17 17.60 -5.59
N LYS A 130 -15.72 18.29 -4.59
CA LYS A 130 -16.37 19.60 -4.83
C LYS A 130 -15.40 20.62 -5.41
N ARG A 131 -14.16 20.64 -4.92
CA ARG A 131 -13.12 21.57 -5.38
C ARG A 131 -12.72 21.27 -6.82
N VAL A 132 -12.49 20.00 -7.15
CA VAL A 132 -12.13 19.56 -8.50
C VAL A 132 -13.25 19.82 -9.50
N LEU A 133 -14.47 19.39 -9.20
CA LEU A 133 -15.61 19.58 -10.11
C LEU A 133 -15.96 21.07 -10.30
N SER A 134 -15.76 21.90 -9.29
CA SER A 134 -15.99 23.35 -9.40
C SER A 134 -15.04 24.03 -10.38
N ALA A 135 -13.78 23.59 -10.46
CA ALA A 135 -12.79 24.12 -11.40
C ALA A 135 -13.17 23.82 -12.87
N ALA A 136 -13.79 22.67 -13.11
CA ALA A 136 -14.21 22.26 -14.45
C ALA A 136 -15.63 22.75 -14.85
N ARG A 137 -16.34 23.49 -13.98
CA ARG A 137 -17.75 23.85 -14.18
C ARG A 137 -18.03 24.69 -15.45
N HIS A 138 -17.05 25.48 -15.89
CA HIS A 138 -17.21 26.38 -17.04
C HIS A 138 -16.60 25.84 -18.35
N ALA A 139 -16.04 24.61 -18.31
CA ALA A 139 -15.52 23.94 -19.48
C ALA A 139 -16.67 23.69 -20.50
N LYS A 140 -16.41 24.01 -21.76
CA LYS A 140 -17.39 23.86 -22.84
C LYS A 140 -17.21 22.58 -23.63
N THR A 141 -16.03 21.98 -23.54
CA THR A 141 -15.67 20.75 -24.23
C THR A 141 -15.09 19.75 -23.23
N GLU A 142 -15.11 18.46 -23.58
CA GLU A 142 -14.53 17.41 -22.74
C GLU A 142 -13.00 17.59 -22.58
N THR A 143 -12.34 18.09 -23.61
CA THR A 143 -10.89 18.41 -23.54
C THR A 143 -10.62 19.52 -22.53
N GLU A 144 -11.38 20.62 -22.57
CA GLU A 144 -11.25 21.71 -21.59
C GLU A 144 -11.55 21.22 -20.17
N ARG A 145 -12.58 20.36 -20.02
CA ARG A 145 -12.91 19.76 -18.74
C ARG A 145 -11.76 18.93 -18.19
N ARG A 146 -11.17 18.05 -19.00
CA ARG A 146 -10.04 17.23 -18.58
C ARG A 146 -8.84 18.07 -18.16
N VAL A 147 -8.47 19.07 -18.97
CA VAL A 147 -7.36 19.99 -18.64
C VAL A 147 -7.61 20.72 -17.32
N ALA A 148 -8.83 21.21 -17.08
CA ALA A 148 -9.18 21.89 -15.84
C ALA A 148 -9.12 20.95 -14.62
N VAL A 149 -9.60 19.71 -14.77
CA VAL A 149 -9.53 18.68 -13.74
C VAL A 149 -8.08 18.33 -13.42
N ASP A 150 -7.26 18.00 -14.42
CA ASP A 150 -5.86 17.63 -14.25
C ASP A 150 -5.06 18.79 -13.60
N SER A 151 -5.32 20.02 -14.04
CA SER A 151 -4.67 21.21 -13.47
C SER A 151 -4.98 21.38 -11.99
N ILE A 152 -6.25 21.31 -11.59
CA ILE A 152 -6.64 21.53 -10.18
C ILE A 152 -6.19 20.36 -9.29
N MET A 153 -6.18 19.12 -9.81
CA MET A 153 -5.64 17.98 -9.08
C MET A 153 -4.15 18.19 -8.75
N ASN A 154 -3.37 18.65 -9.74
CA ASN A 154 -1.95 18.98 -9.54
C ASN A 154 -1.76 20.11 -8.51
N VAL A 155 -2.56 21.18 -8.58
CA VAL A 155 -2.51 22.27 -7.60
C VAL A 155 -2.79 21.76 -6.19
N ILE A 156 -3.83 20.95 -6.01
CA ILE A 156 -4.16 20.37 -4.69
C ILE A 156 -3.02 19.50 -4.17
N SER A 157 -2.41 18.69 -5.04
CA SER A 157 -1.27 17.84 -4.68
C SER A 157 -0.05 18.67 -4.26
N MET A 158 0.28 19.74 -5.00
CA MET A 158 1.41 20.63 -4.71
C MET A 158 1.23 21.40 -3.39
N GLU A 159 0.02 21.85 -3.07
CA GLU A 159 -0.26 22.54 -1.81
C GLU A 159 0.13 21.73 -0.55
N VAL A 160 0.19 20.40 -0.67
CA VAL A 160 0.62 19.53 0.44
C VAL A 160 2.12 19.69 0.69
N SER A 161 2.94 19.55 -0.35
CA SER A 161 4.39 19.67 -0.25
C SER A 161 4.86 21.11 0.00
N GLU A 162 4.11 22.12 -0.46
CA GLU A 162 4.38 23.52 -0.13
C GLU A 162 4.20 23.84 1.36
N LYS A 163 3.25 23.17 2.02
CA LYS A 163 3.01 23.33 3.48
C LYS A 163 4.01 22.54 4.32
N ASP A 164 4.38 21.37 3.86
CA ASP A 164 5.34 20.47 4.51
C ASP A 164 6.05 19.65 3.43
N SER A 165 7.32 19.98 3.17
CA SER A 165 8.13 19.34 2.14
C SER A 165 8.42 17.85 2.40
N THR A 166 8.12 17.35 3.60
CA THR A 166 8.24 15.92 3.94
C THR A 166 7.01 15.12 3.55
N LEU A 167 5.98 15.79 3.01
CA LEU A 167 4.72 15.17 2.63
C LEU A 167 4.52 15.18 1.13
N THR A 168 3.87 14.12 0.63
CA THR A 168 3.46 13.97 -0.76
C THR A 168 1.94 13.92 -0.84
N GLY A 169 1.35 14.80 -1.65
CA GLY A 169 -0.09 14.77 -1.95
C GLY A 169 -0.34 14.10 -3.30
N ILE A 170 -1.31 13.20 -3.35
CA ILE A 170 -1.79 12.58 -4.61
C ILE A 170 -3.30 12.69 -4.63
N VAL A 171 -3.84 13.24 -5.73
CA VAL A 171 -5.29 13.28 -5.96
C VAL A 171 -5.65 12.24 -7.01
N ASP A 172 -6.54 11.32 -6.65
CA ASP A 172 -7.03 10.27 -7.54
C ASP A 172 -8.52 10.45 -7.84
N ALA A 173 -8.90 10.08 -9.07
CA ALA A 173 -10.28 10.04 -9.51
C ALA A 173 -10.88 8.64 -9.29
N TYR A 174 -12.05 8.59 -8.67
CA TYR A 174 -12.78 7.35 -8.41
C TYR A 174 -14.15 7.38 -9.09
N TYR A 175 -14.75 6.20 -9.27
CA TYR A 175 -16.08 6.02 -9.84
C TYR A 175 -16.25 6.78 -11.18
N ALA A 176 -15.30 6.55 -12.10
CA ALA A 176 -15.25 7.20 -13.41
C ALA A 176 -15.24 8.75 -13.34
N GLY A 177 -14.58 9.34 -12.35
CA GLY A 177 -14.46 10.78 -12.17
C GLY A 177 -15.65 11.44 -11.49
N ASN A 178 -16.46 10.68 -10.76
CA ASN A 178 -17.54 11.21 -9.93
C ASN A 178 -17.07 11.60 -8.53
N GLU A 179 -15.96 11.03 -8.04
CA GLU A 179 -15.34 11.39 -6.78
C GLU A 179 -13.83 11.62 -6.98
N PHE A 180 -13.28 12.56 -6.21
CA PHE A 180 -11.85 12.88 -6.18
C PHE A 180 -11.38 12.93 -4.74
N TRP A 181 -10.32 12.17 -4.45
CA TRP A 181 -9.78 12.06 -3.11
C TRP A 181 -8.30 12.43 -3.11
N LEU A 182 -7.92 13.33 -2.22
CA LEU A 182 -6.54 13.61 -1.88
C LEU A 182 -6.07 12.60 -0.84
N SER A 183 -5.01 11.89 -1.15
CA SER A 183 -4.25 11.08 -0.22
C SER A 183 -2.95 11.80 0.13
N VAL A 184 -2.66 11.93 1.41
CA VAL A 184 -1.44 12.56 1.91
C VAL A 184 -0.54 11.49 2.51
N TYR A 185 0.69 11.46 2.04
CA TYR A 185 1.67 10.43 2.36
C TYR A 185 2.94 11.02 2.97
N ARG A 186 3.67 10.15 3.67
CA ARG A 186 5.04 10.38 4.08
C ARG A 186 5.92 9.24 3.59
N ASP A 187 7.04 9.61 2.96
CA ASP A 187 7.99 8.67 2.38
C ASP A 187 9.23 8.56 3.25
N TYR A 188 9.70 7.33 3.49
CA TYR A 188 10.97 7.02 4.14
C TYR A 188 11.89 6.38 3.10
N ASN A 189 13.06 6.98 2.86
CA ASN A 189 13.97 6.61 1.79
C ASN A 189 15.13 5.70 2.25
N ASP A 190 15.41 5.59 3.54
CA ASP A 190 16.39 4.62 4.05
C ASP A 190 15.68 3.31 4.38
N VAL A 191 15.67 2.40 3.41
CA VAL A 191 15.06 1.07 3.52
C VAL A 191 16.12 0.02 3.27
N ARG A 192 16.31 -0.88 4.23
CA ARG A 192 17.37 -1.88 4.17
C ARG A 192 16.82 -3.30 4.13
N LEU A 193 17.44 -4.15 3.32
CA LEU A 193 17.11 -5.57 3.24
C LEU A 193 17.62 -6.28 4.50
N VAL A 194 16.73 -7.00 5.19
CA VAL A 194 17.00 -7.76 6.41
C VAL A 194 17.03 -9.25 6.15
N PHE A 195 16.04 -9.72 5.38
CA PHE A 195 15.91 -11.15 5.06
C PHE A 195 15.26 -11.36 3.71
N ALA A 196 15.76 -12.35 3.00
CA ALA A 196 15.12 -12.91 1.82
C ALA A 196 15.38 -14.42 1.77
N PRO A 197 14.35 -15.26 1.58
CA PRO A 197 14.59 -16.69 1.34
C PRO A 197 15.24 -16.87 -0.04
N PRO A 198 15.89 -18.02 -0.30
CA PRO A 198 16.32 -18.39 -1.64
C PRO A 198 15.15 -18.36 -2.63
N SER A 199 15.41 -18.02 -3.89
CA SER A 199 14.37 -18.02 -4.94
C SER A 199 13.69 -19.37 -5.13
N SER A 200 14.36 -20.48 -4.77
CA SER A 200 13.76 -21.82 -4.73
C SER A 200 12.61 -21.93 -3.73
N VAL A 201 12.53 -21.06 -2.75
CA VAL A 201 11.44 -20.93 -1.77
C VAL A 201 10.54 -19.76 -2.14
N GLY A 202 11.13 -18.57 -2.36
CA GLY A 202 10.40 -17.33 -2.64
C GLY A 202 9.64 -17.31 -3.97
N LYS A 203 10.07 -18.13 -4.92
CA LYS A 203 9.44 -18.32 -6.23
C LYS A 203 9.06 -19.78 -6.52
N PHE A 204 8.84 -20.59 -5.48
CA PHE A 204 8.45 -21.97 -5.66
C PHE A 204 7.15 -22.04 -6.48
N GLY A 205 7.13 -22.91 -7.53
CA GLY A 205 5.98 -23.07 -8.42
C GLY A 205 5.80 -21.97 -9.46
N TRP A 206 6.63 -20.91 -9.44
CA TRP A 206 6.65 -19.78 -10.40
C TRP A 206 5.25 -19.16 -10.60
N ASP A 207 4.98 -18.64 -11.78
CA ASP A 207 3.70 -17.98 -12.11
C ASP A 207 2.49 -18.89 -11.95
N THR A 208 2.63 -20.18 -12.19
CA THR A 208 1.55 -21.15 -12.03
C THR A 208 1.06 -21.19 -10.60
N ASP A 209 1.97 -21.30 -9.62
CA ASP A 209 1.63 -21.38 -8.20
C ASP A 209 1.06 -20.06 -7.67
N ASN A 210 1.47 -18.93 -8.25
CA ASN A 210 0.98 -17.60 -7.85
C ASN A 210 -0.52 -17.40 -8.14
N TRP A 211 -1.09 -18.13 -9.09
CA TRP A 211 -2.48 -18.01 -9.52
C TRP A 211 -3.36 -19.21 -9.15
N MET A 212 -2.80 -20.18 -8.42
CA MET A 212 -3.50 -21.40 -8.02
C MET A 212 -3.54 -21.55 -6.50
N TRP A 213 -4.52 -22.31 -6.03
CA TRP A 213 -4.63 -22.71 -4.64
C TRP A 213 -4.63 -24.25 -4.53
N PRO A 214 -3.96 -24.85 -3.54
CA PRO A 214 -3.14 -24.23 -2.49
C PRO A 214 -1.79 -23.72 -3.01
N ARG A 215 -1.24 -22.69 -2.36
CA ARG A 215 0.10 -22.15 -2.64
C ARG A 215 1.11 -22.81 -1.74
N HIS A 216 2.28 -23.14 -2.31
CA HIS A 216 3.39 -23.77 -1.59
C HIS A 216 4.64 -22.87 -1.55
N THR A 217 4.57 -21.69 -2.15
CA THR A 217 5.65 -20.72 -2.16
C THR A 217 5.78 -19.99 -0.83
N GLY A 218 7.02 -19.72 -0.41
CA GLY A 218 7.34 -18.79 0.67
C GLY A 218 7.64 -17.41 0.12
N ASP A 219 6.68 -16.81 -0.61
CA ASP A 219 6.84 -15.52 -1.30
C ASP A 219 6.82 -14.36 -0.30
N PHE A 220 7.90 -14.21 0.46
CA PHE A 220 8.08 -13.09 1.38
C PHE A 220 9.53 -12.62 1.41
N SER A 221 9.71 -11.36 1.79
CA SER A 221 11.00 -10.75 2.15
C SER A 221 10.78 -9.73 3.27
N VAL A 222 11.84 -9.45 4.00
CA VAL A 222 11.81 -8.56 5.15
C VAL A 222 12.79 -7.42 4.95
N PHE A 223 12.27 -6.21 5.14
CA PHE A 223 13.05 -4.98 5.11
C PHE A 223 12.91 -4.25 6.44
N ARG A 224 13.77 -3.28 6.67
CA ARG A 224 13.65 -2.36 7.80
C ARG A 224 13.67 -0.93 7.29
N ILE A 225 12.76 -0.12 7.84
CA ILE A 225 12.75 1.32 7.64
C ILE A 225 13.69 1.95 8.65
N TYR A 226 14.51 2.89 8.19
CA TYR A 226 15.36 3.73 9.02
C TYR A 226 14.90 5.18 8.96
N ALA A 227 15.14 5.88 10.04
CA ALA A 227 14.77 7.27 10.25
C ALA A 227 15.93 8.06 10.86
N ASN A 228 15.87 9.38 10.80
CA ASN A 228 16.81 10.21 11.56
C ASN A 228 16.57 10.10 13.08
N ALA A 229 17.45 10.66 13.88
CA ALA A 229 17.38 10.60 15.35
C ALA A 229 16.07 11.18 15.96
N LYS A 230 15.26 11.90 15.17
CA LYS A 230 13.94 12.42 15.58
C LYS A 230 12.78 11.58 15.04
N ASN A 231 13.06 10.37 14.56
CA ASN A 231 12.10 9.46 13.94
C ASN A 231 11.43 10.02 12.66
N GLY A 232 12.04 11.00 12.02
CA GLY A 232 11.58 11.60 10.78
C GLY A 232 12.23 10.98 9.54
N PRO A 233 11.63 11.20 8.34
CA PRO A 233 12.21 10.76 7.08
C PRO A 233 13.64 11.28 6.90
N ALA A 234 14.48 10.46 6.29
CA ALA A 234 15.84 10.81 5.91
C ALA A 234 16.28 9.97 4.73
N ASP A 235 17.21 10.51 3.95
CA ASP A 235 17.99 9.72 3.00
C ASP A 235 18.96 8.82 3.76
N TYR A 236 19.51 7.81 3.06
CA TYR A 236 20.45 6.89 3.68
C TYR A 236 21.59 7.61 4.41
N SER A 237 21.78 7.24 5.67
CA SER A 237 22.93 7.61 6.48
C SER A 237 23.29 6.48 7.44
N PRO A 238 24.59 6.20 7.68
CA PRO A 238 25.01 5.24 8.71
C PRO A 238 24.57 5.65 10.13
N GLU A 239 24.22 6.91 10.35
CA GLU A 239 23.75 7.44 11.64
C GLU A 239 22.24 7.26 11.84
N ASN A 240 21.50 6.87 10.79
CA ASN A 240 20.07 6.63 10.92
C ASN A 240 19.80 5.42 11.82
N VAL A 241 18.70 5.50 12.55
CA VAL A 241 18.24 4.47 13.49
C VAL A 241 16.98 3.79 12.96
N PRO A 242 16.63 2.58 13.42
CA PRO A 242 15.37 1.95 13.10
C PRO A 242 14.19 2.90 13.35
N TYR A 243 13.25 2.95 12.40
CA TYR A 243 12.03 3.73 12.52
C TYR A 243 11.11 3.13 13.59
N HIS A 244 10.55 3.98 14.45
CA HIS A 244 9.56 3.59 15.46
C HIS A 244 8.15 4.00 15.02
N PRO A 245 7.32 3.04 14.55
CA PRO A 245 5.96 3.33 14.09
C PRO A 245 5.02 3.64 15.25
N GLU A 246 4.01 4.47 15.01
CA GLU A 246 2.94 4.76 15.97
C GLU A 246 1.97 3.57 16.14
N TYR A 247 1.93 2.69 15.16
CA TYR A 247 1.11 1.48 15.17
C TYR A 247 1.85 0.30 14.54
N VAL A 248 1.76 -0.83 15.20
CA VAL A 248 2.29 -2.11 14.72
C VAL A 248 1.13 -3.08 14.56
N ALA A 249 1.05 -3.75 13.41
CA ALA A 249 0.06 -4.81 13.23
C ALA A 249 0.33 -5.96 14.20
N PRO A 250 -0.66 -6.37 15.02
CA PRO A 250 -0.47 -7.52 15.88
C PRO A 250 -0.27 -8.78 15.04
N ILE A 251 0.73 -9.58 15.38
CA ILE A 251 0.99 -10.87 14.75
C ILE A 251 0.27 -11.94 15.56
N SER A 252 -0.64 -12.70 14.92
CA SER A 252 -1.17 -13.93 15.50
C SER A 252 -0.14 -15.05 15.33
N LEU A 253 0.07 -15.81 16.38
CA LEU A 253 0.91 -17.01 16.37
C LEU A 253 0.09 -18.29 16.43
N ASP A 254 -1.23 -18.19 16.34
CA ASP A 254 -2.21 -19.28 16.36
C ASP A 254 -2.47 -19.85 14.96
#